data_649b9a8fd9eb59d4872b8a3097c9e89d
#
_entry.id   649b9a8fd9eb59d4872b8a3097c9e89d
#
_cell.length_a   1.000
_cell.length_b   1.000
_cell.length_c   1.000
_cell.angle_alpha   90.00
_cell.angle_beta   90.00
_cell.angle_gamma   90.00
#
_symmetry.space_group_name_H-M   'P 1'
#
loop_
_entity.id
_entity.type
_entity.pdbx_description
1 polymer ?
#
loop_
_entity_poly.entity_id
_entity_poly.type
_entity_poly.pdbx_seq_one_letter_code
_entity_poly.pdbx_strand_id
1 'polypeptide(L)' 'MATVIHQREKCIGCNYCVELAPEHWKMSKKDGKSVLLGAIEKKGFWSSKISEQDVDVNEKAAKACPVNIIQIR' A
#
# COMPACT_ATOMS: atom_id res chain seq x y z
N MET A 1 -11.36 6.03 -11.48
CA MET A 1 -10.70 5.01 -10.66
C MET A 1 -9.20 5.27 -10.60
N ALA A 2 -8.63 5.07 -9.44
CA ALA A 2 -7.19 5.26 -9.25
C ALA A 2 -6.52 3.90 -9.03
N THR A 3 -5.22 3.85 -9.24
CA THR A 3 -4.42 2.65 -9.02
C THR A 3 -3.38 2.91 -7.96
N VAL A 4 -3.34 2.07 -6.93
CA VAL A 4 -2.32 2.12 -5.89
C VAL A 4 -1.20 1.16 -6.27
N ILE A 5 0.03 1.63 -6.22
CA ILE A 5 1.22 0.83 -6.54
C ILE A 5 2.11 0.77 -5.29
N HIS A 6 2.50 -0.43 -4.92
CA HIS A 6 3.30 -0.67 -3.73
C HIS A 6 4.53 -1.50 -4.05
N GLN A 7 5.70 -1.00 -3.68
CA GLN A 7 6.96 -1.73 -3.83
C GLN A 7 7.26 -2.50 -2.54
N ARG A 8 6.61 -3.64 -2.40
CA ARG A 8 6.63 -4.42 -1.16
C ARG A 8 8.05 -4.79 -0.69
N GLU A 9 8.96 -5.04 -1.61
CA GLU A 9 10.33 -5.42 -1.27
C GLU A 9 11.06 -4.34 -0.48
N LYS A 10 10.70 -3.09 -0.67
CA LYS A 10 11.32 -1.96 0.00
C LYS A 10 10.59 -1.54 1.28
N CYS A 11 9.52 -2.24 1.63
CA CYS A 11 8.75 -1.93 2.84
C CYS A 11 9.57 -2.25 4.09
N ILE A 12 9.59 -1.30 5.02
CA ILE A 12 10.36 -1.45 6.28
C ILE A 12 9.48 -1.85 7.46
N GLY A 13 8.18 -2.13 7.21
CA GLY A 13 7.29 -2.58 8.27
C GLY A 13 6.86 -1.50 9.24
N CYS A 14 6.82 -0.24 8.81
CA CYS A 14 6.44 0.88 9.67
C CYS A 14 4.97 0.87 10.10
N ASN A 15 4.13 0.09 9.42
CA ASN A 15 2.72 -0.12 9.75
C ASN A 15 1.81 1.09 9.51
N TYR A 16 2.31 2.21 9.04
CA TYR A 16 1.49 3.40 8.83
C TYR A 16 0.38 3.20 7.81
N CYS A 17 0.66 2.49 6.72
CA CYS A 17 -0.35 2.25 5.69
C CYS A 17 -1.51 1.40 6.23
N VAL A 18 -1.22 0.43 7.08
CA VAL A 18 -2.25 -0.41 7.70
C VAL A 18 -3.08 0.40 8.70
N GLU A 19 -2.45 1.28 9.46
CA GLU A 19 -3.15 2.12 10.43
C GLU A 19 -4.07 3.13 9.75
N LEU A 20 -3.62 3.71 8.63
CA LEU A 20 -4.37 4.74 7.93
C LEU A 20 -5.41 4.18 6.97
N ALA A 21 -5.15 3.03 6.38
CA ALA A 21 -6.06 2.41 5.41
C ALA A 21 -6.22 0.91 5.68
N PRO A 22 -6.78 0.51 6.83
CA PRO A 22 -6.87 -0.91 7.22
C PRO A 22 -7.73 -1.76 6.29
N GLU A 23 -8.61 -1.14 5.52
CA GLU A 23 -9.45 -1.86 4.55
C GLU A 23 -8.66 -2.32 3.33
N HIS A 24 -7.55 -1.65 3.02
CA HIS A 24 -6.75 -1.92 1.83
C HIS A 24 -5.39 -2.55 2.14
N TRP A 25 -4.94 -2.50 3.37
CA TRP A 25 -3.60 -2.93 3.75
C TRP A 25 -3.63 -3.88 4.95
N LYS A 26 -2.71 -4.83 4.93
CA LYS A 26 -2.55 -5.77 6.03
C LYS A 26 -1.07 -6.07 6.23
N MET A 27 -0.66 -6.27 7.48
CA MET A 27 0.73 -6.67 7.75
C MET A 27 0.91 -8.16 7.57
N SER A 28 1.98 -8.54 6.89
CA SER A 28 2.36 -9.94 6.77
C SER A 28 3.10 -10.38 8.02
N LYS A 29 2.68 -11.52 8.58
CA LYS A 29 3.35 -12.09 9.75
C LYS A 29 4.64 -12.81 9.38
N LYS A 30 4.83 -13.13 8.11
CA LYS A 30 6.00 -13.86 7.65
C LYS A 30 7.24 -12.99 7.54
N ASP A 31 7.09 -11.79 7.03
CA ASP A 31 8.23 -10.89 6.76
C ASP A 31 8.09 -9.51 7.39
N GLY A 32 6.99 -9.24 8.08
CA GLY A 32 6.77 -7.95 8.72
C GLY A 32 6.54 -6.79 7.76
N LYS A 33 6.26 -7.09 6.51
CA LYS A 33 5.99 -6.06 5.50
C LYS A 33 4.49 -5.93 5.25
N SER A 34 4.07 -4.75 4.79
CA SER A 34 2.67 -4.53 4.47
C SER A 34 2.29 -5.21 3.16
N VAL A 35 1.04 -5.65 3.08
CA VAL A 35 0.47 -6.28 1.89
C VAL A 35 -0.72 -5.45 1.44
N LEU A 36 -0.75 -5.09 0.17
CA LEU A 36 -1.89 -4.41 -0.44
C LEU A 36 -2.92 -5.46 -0.82
N LEU A 37 -4.08 -5.41 -0.17
CA LEU A 37 -5.14 -6.40 -0.39
C LEU A 37 -5.73 -6.29 -1.79
N GLY A 38 -5.98 -7.43 -2.41
CA GLY A 38 -6.53 -7.48 -3.77
C GLY A 38 -5.58 -7.05 -4.86
N ALA A 39 -4.30 -6.87 -4.53
CA ALA A 39 -3.32 -6.41 -5.51
C ALA A 39 -2.80 -7.56 -6.39
N ILE A 40 -2.37 -7.17 -7.59
CA ILE A 40 -1.71 -8.08 -8.54
C ILE A 40 -0.22 -7.75 -8.51
N GLU A 41 0.60 -8.76 -8.26
CA GLU A 41 2.06 -8.60 -8.25
C GLU A 41 2.61 -8.69 -9.66
N LYS A 42 3.55 -7.81 -9.98
CA LYS A 42 4.19 -7.78 -11.28
C LYS A 42 5.60 -7.20 -11.13
N LYS A 43 6.61 -8.05 -11.25
CA LYS A 43 8.03 -7.67 -11.15
C LYS A 43 8.36 -6.93 -9.83
N GLY A 44 7.78 -7.37 -8.73
CA GLY A 44 8.00 -6.74 -7.44
C GLY A 44 7.09 -5.55 -7.12
N PHE A 45 6.25 -5.16 -8.07
CA PHE A 45 5.27 -4.10 -7.85
C PHE A 45 3.89 -4.71 -7.62
N TRP A 46 3.24 -4.29 -6.57
CA TRP A 46 1.89 -4.71 -6.24
C TRP A 46 0.93 -3.59 -6.58
N SER A 47 -0.05 -3.84 -7.43
CA SER A 47 -0.99 -2.81 -7.85
C SER A 47 -2.43 -3.25 -7.65
N SER A 48 -3.27 -2.31 -7.24
CA SER A 48 -4.70 -2.54 -7.04
C SER A 48 -5.47 -1.30 -7.45
N LYS A 49 -6.62 -1.52 -8.09
CA LYS A 49 -7.50 -0.42 -8.44
C LYS A 49 -8.40 -0.10 -7.26
N ILE A 50 -8.54 1.18 -6.96
CA ILE A 50 -9.38 1.66 -5.86
C ILE A 50 -10.39 2.68 -6.39
N SER A 51 -11.50 2.86 -5.65
CA SER A 51 -12.48 3.89 -5.99
C SER A 51 -11.96 5.26 -5.60
N GLU A 52 -12.55 6.31 -6.16
CA GLU A 52 -12.16 7.68 -5.83
C GLU A 52 -12.36 8.00 -4.36
N GLN A 53 -13.31 7.35 -3.71
CA GLN A 53 -13.56 7.55 -2.29
C GLN A 53 -12.39 7.09 -1.42
N ASP A 54 -11.63 6.11 -1.91
CA ASP A 54 -10.52 5.53 -1.17
C ASP A 54 -9.18 6.19 -1.49
N VAL A 55 -9.13 7.08 -2.47
CA VAL A 55 -7.88 7.76 -2.87
C VAL A 55 -7.30 8.57 -1.71
N ASP A 56 -8.11 9.35 -1.02
CA ASP A 56 -7.63 10.20 0.09
C ASP A 56 -6.95 9.38 1.17
N VAL A 57 -7.55 8.26 1.56
CA VAL A 57 -7.03 7.39 2.60
C VAL A 57 -5.69 6.81 2.18
N ASN A 58 -5.61 6.35 0.94
CA ASN A 58 -4.39 5.76 0.41
C ASN A 58 -3.30 6.81 0.15
N GLU A 59 -3.67 8.03 -0.19
CA GLU A 59 -2.71 9.13 -0.30
C GLU A 59 -2.07 9.45 1.04
N LYS A 60 -2.87 9.43 2.11
CA LYS A 60 -2.33 9.63 3.45
C LYS A 60 -1.35 8.52 3.81
N ALA A 61 -1.68 7.29 3.46
CA ALA A 61 -0.79 6.16 3.68
C ALA A 61 0.51 6.33 2.90
N ALA A 62 0.42 6.78 1.66
CA ALA A 62 1.60 7.02 0.82
C ALA A 62 2.49 8.11 1.39
N LYS A 63 1.90 9.19 1.90
CA LYS A 63 2.66 10.29 2.50
C LYS A 63 3.29 9.91 3.82
N ALA A 64 2.63 9.04 4.58
CA ALA A 64 3.14 8.59 5.87
C ALA A 64 4.28 7.57 5.73
N CYS A 65 4.39 6.94 4.58
CA CYS A 65 5.43 5.95 4.34
C CYS A 65 6.80 6.64 4.23
N PRO A 66 7.74 6.35 5.15
CA PRO A 66 9.03 7.06 5.16
C PRO A 66 9.95 6.69 4.00
N VAL A 67 9.68 5.60 3.32
CA VAL A 67 10.49 5.15 2.18
C VAL A 67 9.84 5.44 0.83
N ASN A 68 8.69 6.07 0.83
CA ASN A 68 7.97 6.52 -0.39
C ASN A 68 7.79 5.43 -1.45
N ILE A 69 7.38 4.25 -1.00
CA ILE A 69 7.19 3.09 -1.88
C ILE A 69 5.74 2.89 -2.33
N ILE A 70 4.85 3.77 -1.91
CA ILE A 70 3.44 3.73 -2.28
C ILE A 70 3.16 4.89 -3.22
N GLN A 71 2.60 4.59 -4.38
CA GLN A 71 2.23 5.60 -5.37
C GLN A 71 0.77 5.42 -5.77
N ILE A 72 0.12 6.54 -6.09
CA ILE A 72 -1.27 6.52 -6.54
C ILE A 72 -1.33 7.17 -7.91
N ARG A 73 -1.91 6.47 -8.87
CA ARG A 73 -2.02 6.93 -10.27
C ARG A 73 -3.43 6.84 -10.80
#